data_c23562dc1b52248dc29c9563ec26fe22
#
_entry.id   c23562dc1b52248dc29c9563ec26fe22
#
_cell.length_a   1.000
_cell.length_b   1.000
_cell.length_c   1.000
_cell.angle_alpha   90.00
_cell.angle_beta   90.00
_cell.angle_gamma   90.00
#
_symmetry.space_group_name_H-M   'P 1'
#
loop_
_entity.id
_entity.type
_entity.pdbx_description
1 polymer ?
#
loop_
_entity_poly.entity_id
_entity_poly.type
_entity_poly.pdbx_seq_one_letter_code
_entity_poly.pdbx_strand_id
1 'polypeptide(L)'
;TLADAASPEKIARVADVLGCRSVAFTYNDPTIFIEYAIDVATACRQVGIKTVAVSAGYICPQPRRELYAHMDAANIDFKGFSAEFYKKLCSAEIENVKETLIYLKNETGVWLEVTTLLIPGENDSDDELDRMSDWMVEHLGPDIPWHFSAFHPDYKMLDHPPTPMST
;
A
#
# COMPACT_ATOMS: atom_id res chain seq x y z
N THR A 1 10.65 11.56 22.25
CA THR A 1 10.74 10.37 23.10
C THR A 1 10.08 9.22 22.37
N LEU A 2 10.84 8.18 22.05
CA LEU A 2 10.25 6.93 21.59
C LEU A 2 9.28 6.44 22.67
N ALA A 3 8.05 6.14 22.24
CA ALA A 3 7.00 5.64 23.10
C ALA A 3 7.39 4.33 23.78
N ASP A 4 6.60 3.91 24.74
CA ASP A 4 6.73 2.64 25.45
C ASP A 4 6.88 1.45 24.52
N ALA A 5 7.64 0.43 24.94
CA ALA A 5 7.76 -0.82 24.21
C ALA A 5 6.37 -1.41 23.92
N ALA A 6 6.06 -1.62 22.65
CA ALA A 6 4.81 -2.17 22.18
C ALA A 6 5.05 -3.61 21.70
N SER A 7 4.90 -4.61 22.59
CA SER A 7 4.95 -5.99 22.15
C SER A 7 3.75 -6.35 21.26
N PRO A 8 3.87 -7.35 20.37
CA PRO A 8 2.77 -7.82 19.54
C PRO A 8 1.47 -8.07 20.32
N GLU A 9 1.56 -8.73 21.47
CA GLU A 9 0.41 -9.04 22.32
C GLU A 9 -0.19 -7.77 22.97
N LYS A 10 0.65 -6.76 23.26
CA LYS A 10 0.16 -5.47 23.78
C LYS A 10 -0.64 -4.74 22.71
N ILE A 11 -0.18 -4.73 21.45
CA ILE A 11 -0.91 -4.13 20.33
C ILE A 11 -2.25 -4.83 20.13
N ALA A 12 -2.27 -6.15 20.02
CA ALA A 12 -3.48 -6.94 19.84
C ALA A 12 -4.49 -6.69 20.96
N ARG A 13 -4.05 -6.73 22.22
CA ARG A 13 -4.90 -6.48 23.39
C ARG A 13 -5.45 -5.06 23.42
N VAL A 14 -4.64 -4.05 23.09
CA VAL A 14 -5.12 -2.65 23.05
C VAL A 14 -6.17 -2.49 21.94
N ALA A 15 -5.95 -3.07 20.77
CA ALA A 15 -6.92 -3.04 19.68
C ALA A 15 -8.25 -3.71 20.09
N ASP A 16 -8.21 -4.83 20.78
CA ASP A 16 -9.39 -5.53 21.28
C ASP A 16 -10.15 -4.70 22.32
N VAL A 17 -9.45 -4.16 23.32
CA VAL A 17 -10.06 -3.31 24.37
C VAL A 17 -10.69 -2.05 23.79
N LEU A 18 -10.11 -1.48 22.73
CA LEU A 18 -10.66 -0.31 22.06
C LEU A 18 -11.79 -0.66 21.06
N GLY A 19 -12.10 -1.93 20.87
CA GLY A 19 -13.12 -2.38 19.94
C GLY A 19 -12.72 -2.19 18.47
N CYS A 20 -11.43 -2.16 18.17
CA CYS A 20 -10.94 -2.07 16.81
C CYS A 20 -11.25 -3.35 16.04
N ARG A 21 -11.66 -3.20 14.78
CA ARG A 21 -11.92 -4.35 13.90
C ARG A 21 -10.64 -4.82 13.21
N SER A 22 -9.67 -3.92 13.07
CA SER A 22 -8.39 -4.21 12.42
C SER A 22 -7.26 -3.34 12.98
N VAL A 23 -6.03 -3.80 12.74
CA VAL A 23 -4.78 -3.06 12.90
C VAL A 23 -4.18 -2.86 11.53
N ALA A 24 -3.87 -1.62 11.17
CA ALA A 24 -3.21 -1.28 9.92
C ALA A 24 -1.73 -0.93 10.15
N PHE A 25 -0.85 -1.56 9.37
CA PHE A 25 0.56 -1.21 9.27
C PHE A 25 0.71 -0.13 8.21
N THR A 26 0.92 1.11 8.65
CA THR A 26 0.92 2.30 7.79
C THR A 26 1.94 3.33 8.26
N TYR A 27 2.17 4.40 7.49
CA TYR A 27 3.20 5.44 7.62
C TYR A 27 4.60 4.94 7.32
N ASN A 28 5.14 4.01 8.11
CA ASN A 28 6.31 3.24 7.72
C ASN A 28 5.83 2.00 6.96
N ASP A 29 6.45 1.73 5.83
CA ASP A 29 6.10 0.55 5.04
C ASP A 29 6.37 -0.72 5.84
N PRO A 30 5.40 -1.66 5.97
CA PRO A 30 5.60 -2.89 6.73
C PRO A 30 6.75 -3.76 6.20
N THR A 31 7.21 -3.54 4.99
CA THR A 31 8.37 -4.22 4.40
C THR A 31 9.66 -4.01 5.19
N ILE A 32 9.82 -2.84 5.84
CA ILE A 32 11.05 -2.51 6.59
C ILE A 32 11.06 -3.05 8.02
N PHE A 33 9.94 -3.57 8.51
CA PHE A 33 9.83 -4.20 9.84
C PHE A 33 8.97 -5.49 9.78
N ILE A 34 9.17 -6.25 8.74
CA ILE A 34 8.31 -7.38 8.34
C ILE A 34 8.14 -8.41 9.46
N GLU A 35 9.20 -8.75 10.19
CA GLU A 35 9.14 -9.72 11.28
C GLU A 35 8.20 -9.25 12.39
N TYR A 36 8.32 -7.99 12.79
CA TYR A 36 7.43 -7.41 13.79
C TYR A 36 5.99 -7.30 13.28
N ALA A 37 5.77 -6.95 12.01
CA ALA A 37 4.44 -6.91 11.40
C ALA A 37 3.77 -8.30 11.42
N ILE A 38 4.52 -9.35 11.11
CA ILE A 38 4.05 -10.75 11.16
C ILE A 38 3.71 -11.18 12.60
N ASP A 39 4.57 -10.83 13.56
CA ASP A 39 4.33 -11.13 14.98
C ASP A 39 3.06 -10.45 15.49
N VAL A 40 2.88 -9.15 15.18
CA VAL A 40 1.65 -8.40 15.52
C VAL A 40 0.43 -8.99 14.83
N ALA A 41 0.51 -9.34 13.54
CA ALA A 41 -0.58 -9.95 12.80
C ALA A 41 -0.98 -11.31 13.42
N THR A 42 0.00 -12.09 13.83
CA THR A 42 -0.23 -13.37 14.52
C THR A 42 -0.95 -13.18 15.86
N ALA A 43 -0.52 -12.21 16.66
CA ALA A 43 -1.16 -11.89 17.93
C ALA A 43 -2.60 -11.33 17.72
N CYS A 44 -2.81 -10.48 16.73
CA CYS A 44 -4.13 -9.94 16.36
C CYS A 44 -5.10 -11.05 15.96
N ARG A 45 -4.64 -12.00 15.16
CA ARG A 45 -5.46 -13.16 14.72
C ARG A 45 -5.95 -14.00 15.90
N GLN A 46 -5.15 -14.14 16.96
CA GLN A 46 -5.54 -14.90 18.18
C GLN A 46 -6.71 -14.27 18.93
N VAL A 47 -6.91 -12.96 18.80
CA VAL A 47 -8.01 -12.22 19.44
C VAL A 47 -9.10 -11.79 18.44
N GLY A 48 -9.05 -12.28 17.19
CA GLY A 48 -10.06 -12.02 16.18
C GLY A 48 -9.96 -10.64 15.51
N ILE A 49 -8.85 -9.95 15.68
CA ILE A 49 -8.56 -8.65 15.02
C ILE A 49 -7.92 -8.91 13.66
N LYS A 50 -8.44 -8.22 12.63
CA LYS A 50 -7.93 -8.28 11.26
C LYS A 50 -6.67 -7.43 11.10
N THR A 51 -5.88 -7.72 10.06
CA THR A 51 -4.66 -6.97 9.77
C THR A 51 -4.63 -6.47 8.34
N VAL A 52 -4.13 -5.23 8.17
CA VAL A 52 -4.10 -4.53 6.89
C VAL A 52 -2.69 -4.02 6.64
N ALA A 53 -2.10 -4.34 5.49
CA ALA A 53 -0.86 -3.75 5.03
C ALA A 53 -1.16 -2.52 4.15
N VAL A 54 -0.57 -1.38 4.48
CA VAL A 54 -0.51 -0.20 3.61
C VAL A 54 0.93 -0.05 3.17
N SER A 55 1.21 -0.28 1.89
CA SER A 55 2.56 -0.48 1.37
C SER A 55 2.73 0.09 -0.04
N ALA A 56 3.96 0.47 -0.37
CA ALA A 56 4.33 0.78 -1.75
C ALA A 56 4.37 -0.46 -2.67
N GLY A 57 4.21 -1.66 -2.13
CA GLY A 57 4.26 -2.89 -2.89
C GLY A 57 5.64 -3.27 -3.43
N TYR A 58 6.68 -2.54 -3.05
CA TYR A 58 8.05 -2.74 -3.50
C TYR A 58 8.78 -3.73 -2.59
N ILE A 59 8.58 -5.00 -2.85
CA ILE A 59 9.03 -6.10 -1.98
C ILE A 59 9.47 -7.31 -2.81
N CYS A 60 10.57 -7.96 -2.41
CA CYS A 60 11.07 -9.17 -3.06
C CYS A 60 10.09 -10.35 -2.93
N PRO A 61 10.11 -11.32 -3.86
CA PRO A 61 9.13 -12.41 -3.92
C PRO A 61 9.01 -13.26 -2.64
N GLN A 62 10.12 -13.56 -1.96
CA GLN A 62 10.09 -14.37 -0.76
C GLN A 62 9.46 -13.64 0.42
N PRO A 63 9.94 -12.46 0.88
CA PRO A 63 9.30 -11.72 1.97
C PRO A 63 7.88 -11.28 1.62
N ARG A 64 7.55 -11.05 0.35
CA ARG A 64 6.17 -10.80 -0.11
C ARG A 64 5.24 -11.96 0.29
N ARG A 65 5.62 -13.19 0.01
CA ARG A 65 4.83 -14.36 0.40
C ARG A 65 4.69 -14.49 1.92
N GLU A 66 5.76 -14.24 2.65
CA GLU A 66 5.77 -14.31 4.12
C GLU A 66 4.85 -13.26 4.74
N LEU A 67 4.96 -11.99 4.31
CA LEU A 67 4.14 -10.89 4.84
C LEU A 67 2.65 -11.12 4.57
N TYR A 68 2.28 -11.31 3.30
CA TYR A 68 0.87 -11.35 2.90
C TYR A 68 0.15 -12.64 3.31
N ALA A 69 0.86 -13.70 3.67
CA ALA A 69 0.25 -14.87 4.32
C ALA A 69 -0.36 -14.55 5.71
N HIS A 70 0.03 -13.41 6.29
CA HIS A 70 -0.45 -12.96 7.60
C HIS A 70 -1.39 -11.76 7.52
N MET A 71 -1.67 -11.23 6.33
CA MET A 71 -2.56 -10.08 6.14
C MET A 71 -3.95 -10.52 5.70
N ASP A 72 -4.98 -9.81 6.17
CA ASP A 72 -6.37 -9.98 5.73
C ASP A 72 -6.70 -9.04 4.56
N ALA A 73 -6.07 -7.86 4.54
CA ALA A 73 -6.23 -6.88 3.47
C ALA A 73 -4.92 -6.14 3.18
N ALA A 74 -4.84 -5.54 2.00
CA ALA A 74 -3.75 -4.68 1.59
C ALA A 74 -4.27 -3.48 0.81
N ASN A 75 -3.72 -2.30 1.08
CA ASN A 75 -3.81 -1.14 0.20
C ASN A 75 -2.42 -0.90 -0.39
N ILE A 76 -2.29 -0.98 -1.70
CA ILE A 76 -1.02 -0.82 -2.39
C ILE A 76 -0.97 0.51 -3.13
N ASP A 77 0.06 1.28 -2.84
CA ASP A 77 0.33 2.52 -3.57
C ASP A 77 0.85 2.21 -4.98
N PHE A 78 -0.01 2.28 -5.99
CA PHE A 78 0.39 2.24 -7.38
C PHE A 78 0.58 3.67 -7.88
N LYS A 79 1.78 4.20 -7.69
CA LYS A 79 2.07 5.64 -7.69
C LYS A 79 2.08 6.30 -9.07
N GLY A 80 2.18 5.55 -10.16
CA GLY A 80 2.19 6.00 -11.55
C GLY A 80 2.38 4.83 -12.49
N PHE A 81 2.43 5.08 -13.81
CA PHE A 81 2.49 4.02 -14.82
C PHE A 81 3.75 4.04 -15.69
N SER A 82 4.56 5.10 -15.60
CA SER A 82 5.80 5.20 -16.36
C SER A 82 7.02 4.74 -15.55
N ALA A 83 7.95 4.05 -16.23
CA ALA A 83 9.23 3.67 -15.64
C ALA A 83 10.07 4.90 -15.25
N GLU A 84 9.92 6.01 -16.01
CA GLU A 84 10.60 7.27 -15.74
C GLU A 84 10.12 7.88 -14.42
N PHE A 85 8.81 7.95 -14.21
CA PHE A 85 8.21 8.42 -12.96
C PHE A 85 8.75 7.62 -11.75
N TYR A 86 8.69 6.29 -11.83
CA TYR A 86 9.17 5.44 -10.75
C TYR A 86 10.67 5.63 -10.47
N LYS A 87 11.48 5.73 -11.51
CA LYS A 87 12.92 5.96 -11.36
C LYS A 87 13.24 7.34 -10.78
N LYS A 88 12.57 8.38 -11.29
CA LYS A 88 12.82 9.80 -10.93
C LYS A 88 12.31 10.13 -9.53
N LEU A 89 11.06 9.78 -9.22
CA LEU A 89 10.38 10.20 -7.99
C LEU A 89 10.38 9.14 -6.89
N CYS A 90 10.30 7.87 -7.26
CA CYS A 90 10.21 6.79 -6.27
C CYS A 90 11.55 6.08 -6.01
N SER A 91 12.57 6.31 -6.86
CA SER A 91 13.85 5.56 -6.83
C SER A 91 13.65 4.04 -6.87
N ALA A 92 12.65 3.59 -7.65
CA ALA A 92 12.16 2.23 -7.70
C ALA A 92 11.90 1.79 -9.16
N GLU A 93 11.57 0.52 -9.35
CA GLU A 93 11.16 -0.06 -10.62
C GLU A 93 9.69 -0.48 -10.54
N ILE A 94 8.87 -0.01 -11.48
CA ILE A 94 7.43 -0.26 -11.50
C ILE A 94 7.09 -1.76 -11.57
N GLU A 95 7.90 -2.57 -12.23
CA GLU A 95 7.62 -3.99 -12.45
C GLU A 95 7.52 -4.76 -11.14
N ASN A 96 8.33 -4.42 -10.12
CA ASN A 96 8.26 -5.05 -8.80
C ASN A 96 6.90 -4.78 -8.11
N VAL A 97 6.33 -3.59 -8.30
CA VAL A 97 5.02 -3.22 -7.76
C VAL A 97 3.91 -3.96 -8.52
N LYS A 98 3.98 -4.00 -9.85
CA LYS A 98 3.06 -4.76 -10.70
C LYS A 98 3.05 -6.25 -10.35
N GLU A 99 4.21 -6.86 -10.14
CA GLU A 99 4.31 -8.26 -9.70
C GLU A 99 3.65 -8.48 -8.34
N THR A 100 3.77 -7.51 -7.43
CA THR A 100 3.11 -7.59 -6.10
C THR A 100 1.60 -7.51 -6.23
N LEU A 101 1.07 -6.61 -7.06
CA LEU A 101 -0.36 -6.49 -7.33
C LEU A 101 -0.93 -7.77 -7.94
N ILE A 102 -0.26 -8.31 -8.98
CA ILE A 102 -0.65 -9.56 -9.64
C ILE A 102 -0.62 -10.73 -8.65
N TYR A 103 0.42 -10.84 -7.83
CA TYR A 103 0.53 -11.86 -6.79
C TYR A 103 -0.62 -11.79 -5.78
N LEU A 104 -0.90 -10.60 -5.25
CA LEU A 104 -1.98 -10.41 -4.29
C LEU A 104 -3.33 -10.81 -4.86
N LYS A 105 -3.62 -10.43 -6.11
CA LYS A 105 -4.88 -10.74 -6.78
C LYS A 105 -5.04 -12.22 -7.08
N ASN A 106 -4.00 -12.88 -7.59
CA ASN A 106 -4.14 -14.21 -8.19
C ASN A 106 -3.72 -15.35 -7.26
N GLU A 107 -2.86 -15.10 -6.29
CA GLU A 107 -2.24 -16.15 -5.47
C GLU A 107 -2.60 -16.05 -3.99
N THR A 108 -3.43 -15.07 -3.58
CA THR A 108 -3.81 -14.87 -2.18
C THR A 108 -5.30 -14.67 -1.99
N GLY A 109 -5.78 -14.80 -0.75
CA GLY A 109 -7.13 -14.39 -0.33
C GLY A 109 -7.18 -13.00 0.31
N VAL A 110 -6.10 -12.22 0.20
CA VAL A 110 -6.01 -10.86 0.75
C VAL A 110 -6.96 -9.93 -0.01
N TRP A 111 -7.80 -9.18 0.72
CA TRP A 111 -8.58 -8.12 0.10
C TRP A 111 -7.66 -7.01 -0.39
N LEU A 112 -7.66 -6.77 -1.69
CA LEU A 112 -6.77 -5.79 -2.34
C LEU A 112 -7.53 -4.51 -2.69
N GLU A 113 -6.95 -3.38 -2.29
CA GLU A 113 -7.28 -2.05 -2.78
C GLU A 113 -6.02 -1.36 -3.30
N VAL A 114 -6.18 -0.40 -4.19
CA VAL A 114 -5.07 0.34 -4.80
C VAL A 114 -5.26 1.83 -4.56
N THR A 115 -4.17 2.56 -4.31
CA THR A 115 -4.19 4.02 -4.16
C THR A 115 -3.18 4.67 -5.09
N THR A 116 -3.57 5.78 -5.73
CA THR A 116 -2.69 6.62 -6.54
C THR A 116 -2.77 8.06 -6.06
N LEU A 117 -1.63 8.63 -5.68
CA LEU A 117 -1.50 10.05 -5.43
C LEU A 117 -1.28 10.77 -6.76
N LEU A 118 -2.21 11.62 -7.17
CA LEU A 118 -2.12 12.37 -8.43
C LEU A 118 -1.26 13.63 -8.24
N ILE A 119 -0.14 13.69 -8.94
CA ILE A 119 0.82 14.81 -8.89
C ILE A 119 0.76 15.54 -10.22
N PRO A 120 0.29 16.81 -10.25
CA PRO A 120 0.14 17.55 -11.50
C PRO A 120 1.43 17.64 -12.32
N GLY A 121 1.33 17.23 -13.59
CA GLY A 121 2.42 17.21 -14.54
C GLY A 121 3.41 16.06 -14.42
N GLU A 122 3.23 15.15 -13.46
CA GLU A 122 4.10 14.00 -13.28
C GLU A 122 3.39 12.65 -13.61
N ASN A 123 2.15 12.45 -13.14
CA ASN A 123 1.39 11.19 -13.33
C ASN A 123 -0.12 11.39 -13.52
N ASP A 124 -0.57 12.60 -13.82
CA ASP A 124 -1.99 12.96 -13.92
C ASP A 124 -2.50 13.17 -15.34
N SER A 125 -1.73 12.81 -16.37
CA SER A 125 -2.20 12.91 -17.75
C SER A 125 -3.27 11.86 -18.07
N ASP A 126 -4.26 12.22 -18.89
CA ASP A 126 -5.31 11.30 -19.34
C ASP A 126 -4.72 10.02 -19.96
N ASP A 127 -3.69 10.14 -20.82
CA ASP A 127 -3.01 8.99 -21.44
C ASP A 127 -2.36 8.05 -20.40
N GLU A 128 -1.76 8.58 -19.34
CA GLU A 128 -1.17 7.75 -18.28
C GLU A 128 -2.25 7.04 -17.47
N LEU A 129 -3.31 7.76 -17.10
CA LEU A 129 -4.43 7.21 -16.34
C LEU A 129 -5.21 6.17 -17.15
N ASP A 130 -5.43 6.39 -18.44
CA ASP A 130 -6.06 5.42 -19.33
C ASP A 130 -5.24 4.12 -19.41
N ARG A 131 -3.94 4.21 -19.68
CA ARG A 131 -3.05 3.03 -19.72
C ARG A 131 -2.96 2.30 -18.40
N MET A 132 -2.98 3.04 -17.29
CA MET A 132 -2.96 2.48 -15.94
C MET A 132 -4.28 1.75 -15.65
N SER A 133 -5.41 2.35 -16.05
CA SER A 133 -6.76 1.77 -15.93
C SER A 133 -6.88 0.48 -16.75
N ASP A 134 -6.44 0.51 -18.00
CA ASP A 134 -6.45 -0.67 -18.89
C ASP A 134 -5.64 -1.82 -18.28
N TRP A 135 -4.44 -1.51 -17.76
CA TRP A 135 -3.60 -2.49 -17.09
C TRP A 135 -4.25 -3.05 -15.82
N MET A 136 -4.89 -2.20 -15.02
CA MET A 136 -5.61 -2.61 -13.80
C MET A 136 -6.74 -3.59 -14.15
N VAL A 137 -7.55 -3.25 -15.15
CA VAL A 137 -8.67 -4.10 -15.57
C VAL A 137 -8.17 -5.43 -16.16
N GLU A 138 -7.13 -5.40 -17.00
CA GLU A 138 -6.57 -6.59 -17.64
C GLU A 138 -5.97 -7.57 -16.62
N HIS A 139 -5.24 -7.08 -15.62
CA HIS A 139 -4.45 -7.94 -14.74
C HIS A 139 -5.09 -8.19 -13.37
N LEU A 140 -5.87 -7.23 -12.87
CA LEU A 140 -6.49 -7.32 -11.54
C LEU A 140 -8.02 -7.45 -11.61
N GLY A 141 -8.62 -7.14 -12.77
CA GLY A 141 -10.06 -7.17 -12.97
C GLY A 141 -10.77 -5.87 -12.57
N PRO A 142 -12.05 -5.71 -12.98
CA PRO A 142 -12.79 -4.46 -12.80
C PRO A 142 -13.31 -4.21 -11.37
N ASP A 143 -13.18 -5.18 -10.48
CA ASP A 143 -13.77 -5.13 -9.13
C ASP A 143 -12.77 -4.68 -8.04
N ILE A 144 -11.54 -4.32 -8.41
CA ILE A 144 -10.55 -3.82 -7.45
C ILE A 144 -10.83 -2.35 -7.16
N PRO A 145 -11.11 -1.97 -5.89
CA PRO A 145 -11.25 -0.57 -5.53
C PRO A 145 -9.96 0.20 -5.81
N TRP A 146 -10.08 1.30 -6.55
CA TRP A 146 -8.97 2.17 -6.88
C TRP A 146 -9.25 3.58 -6.37
N HIS A 147 -8.42 4.05 -5.48
CA HIS A 147 -8.55 5.35 -4.82
C HIS A 147 -7.58 6.35 -5.41
N PHE A 148 -8.05 7.55 -5.65
CA PHE A 148 -7.21 8.68 -6.03
C PHE A 148 -7.13 9.67 -4.87
N SER A 149 -5.93 10.14 -4.55
CA SER A 149 -5.69 11.17 -3.57
C SER A 149 -5.04 12.40 -4.19
N ALA A 150 -5.44 13.57 -3.70
CA ALA A 150 -4.90 14.85 -4.16
C ALA A 150 -3.53 15.09 -3.55
N PHE A 151 -2.56 15.51 -4.38
CA PHE A 151 -1.26 15.95 -3.94
C PHE A 151 -1.34 17.35 -3.33
N HIS A 152 -0.62 17.55 -2.24
CA HIS A 152 -0.34 18.84 -1.65
C HIS A 152 1.17 19.09 -1.68
N PRO A 153 1.64 20.26 -2.19
CA PRO A 153 3.07 20.56 -2.25
C PRO A 153 3.68 20.65 -0.87
N ASP A 154 4.73 19.85 -0.63
CA ASP A 154 5.47 19.82 0.63
C ASP A 154 6.92 19.39 0.38
N TYR A 155 7.77 19.62 1.38
CA TYR A 155 9.18 19.23 1.44
C TYR A 155 9.96 19.64 0.18
N LYS A 156 10.35 18.70 -0.68
CA LYS A 156 11.16 18.94 -1.90
C LYS A 156 10.34 19.13 -3.17
N MET A 157 9.00 19.14 -3.08
CA MET A 157 8.09 19.27 -4.21
C MET A 157 7.23 20.54 -4.10
N LEU A 158 7.82 21.63 -3.62
CA LEU A 158 7.16 22.94 -3.48
C LEU A 158 6.96 23.65 -4.82
N ASP A 159 7.59 23.19 -5.87
CA ASP A 159 7.51 23.69 -7.24
C ASP A 159 6.33 23.09 -8.04
N HIS A 160 5.64 22.11 -7.48
CA HIS A 160 4.43 21.54 -8.07
C HIS A 160 3.18 22.19 -7.48
N PRO A 161 2.14 22.45 -8.27
CA PRO A 161 0.86 22.92 -7.74
C PRO A 161 0.13 21.78 -7.02
N PRO A 162 -0.82 22.06 -6.09
CA PRO A 162 -1.71 21.04 -5.56
C PRO A 162 -2.59 20.51 -6.68
N THR A 163 -3.05 19.25 -6.54
CA THR A 163 -3.98 18.65 -7.51
C THR A 163 -5.26 19.46 -7.58
N PRO A 164 -5.66 19.94 -8.76
CA PRO A 164 -6.91 20.70 -8.91
C PRO A 164 -8.12 19.78 -8.77
N MET A 165 -9.23 20.35 -8.33
CA MET A 165 -10.51 19.60 -8.20
C MET A 165 -11.09 19.12 -9.54
N SER A 166 -10.55 19.59 -10.65
CA SER A 166 -10.97 19.21 -12.01
C SER A 166 -10.21 17.99 -12.55
N THR A 167 -9.17 17.54 -11.86
CA THR A 167 -8.45 16.28 -12.15
C THR A 167 -9.09 15.09 -11.43
#